data_d6a0508f3f8bf90c8a66f0d8b6fac00d
#
_entry.id   d6a0508f3f8bf90c8a66f0d8b6fac00d
#
_cell.length_a   1.000
_cell.length_b   1.000
_cell.length_c   1.000
_cell.angle_alpha   90.00
_cell.angle_beta   90.00
_cell.angle_gamma   90.00
#
_symmetry.space_group_name_H-M   'P 1'
#
loop_
_entity.id
_entity.type
_entity.pdbx_description
1 polymer ?
#
loop_
_entity_poly.entity_id
_entity_poly.type
_entity_poly.pdbx_seq_one_letter_code
_entity_poly.pdbx_strand_id
1 'polypeptide(L)'
;MKLKTILMTAAISSALCAGAQKPKNIVYEAIEAMTSDPFFFNAQIGVLAVDIATGNTIAEYNPDMSLTPASNMKLFSTAAALEMYGPDYTFDTKICYTGSIDKNGRLRGNIIIKGGGDPTMGSKYYDVDHTYNDKFVQAIIKAGIKTVSGNIIADATIYQKEMVPTTWSWEDMGNYYGAVASGICCNDNVVTLHFRTGAKGSLAEYVNSEPYIPGMSVISCATAENIRRENTNVFGKAYQLEKMIAGPMPMNTQDVTVRAIMPDPARFVAEKLKNSLDDAGVPVYGNVLTAFDTTYVPDERKQHEILTLKSPTLADIIKMTNLYSINLFAEHCLCLVGLKQVKTTDVTTAANSLMYWWNTKGMDTKGLSINDGCGLSHYDIATPRQLCYLLSYMRNSGQYYKEFNESLTMCGGKGTMGSMCRNTRAFNNARGKSGTIRRVKSYSGYVTSLSGKEIAFSIITNNFTCTGNEARVRMEKIIAALADYNE
;
A
#
# COMPACT_ATOMS: atom_id res chain seq x y z
N MET A 1 -70.32 39.69 -24.81
CA MET A 1 -69.63 38.58 -24.18
C MET A 1 -68.39 39.15 -23.52
N LYS A 2 -68.38 39.28 -22.18
CA LYS A 2 -67.24 39.89 -21.40
C LYS A 2 -66.45 38.78 -20.83
N LEU A 3 -65.17 38.74 -21.22
CA LEU A 3 -64.19 37.80 -20.71
C LEU A 3 -63.66 38.33 -19.34
N LYS A 4 -63.90 37.61 -18.27
CA LYS A 4 -63.36 37.93 -16.95
C LYS A 4 -61.96 37.29 -16.80
N THR A 5 -60.92 38.14 -16.69
CA THR A 5 -59.57 37.74 -16.36
C THR A 5 -59.52 37.52 -14.87
N ILE A 6 -59.17 36.27 -14.41
CA ILE A 6 -58.91 35.95 -13.03
C ILE A 6 -57.41 36.07 -12.87
N LEU A 7 -56.96 37.07 -12.12
CA LEU A 7 -55.56 37.13 -11.61
C LEU A 7 -55.44 36.18 -10.39
N MET A 8 -54.65 35.16 -10.58
CA MET A 8 -54.28 34.25 -9.48
C MET A 8 -52.91 34.73 -8.90
N THR A 9 -52.96 35.40 -7.77
CA THR A 9 -51.78 35.83 -7.02
C THR A 9 -51.22 34.63 -6.30
N ALA A 10 -50.09 34.07 -6.80
CA ALA A 10 -49.33 33.04 -6.10
C ALA A 10 -48.46 33.71 -5.03
N ALA A 11 -48.84 33.55 -3.78
CA ALA A 11 -47.98 33.90 -2.66
C ALA A 11 -46.81 32.88 -2.53
N ILE A 12 -45.63 33.28 -2.94
CA ILE A 12 -44.41 32.49 -2.67
C ILE A 12 -44.05 32.70 -1.22
N SER A 13 -44.43 31.75 -0.38
CA SER A 13 -43.89 31.65 0.99
C SER A 13 -42.41 31.20 0.91
N SER A 14 -41.51 32.14 0.98
CA SER A 14 -40.10 31.88 1.24
C SER A 14 -39.98 31.35 2.68
N ALA A 15 -40.03 30.03 2.83
CA ALA A 15 -39.57 29.40 4.06
C ALA A 15 -38.05 29.68 4.16
N LEU A 16 -37.67 30.67 4.96
CA LEU A 16 -36.33 30.80 5.47
C LEU A 16 -36.03 29.51 6.28
N CYS A 17 -35.32 28.59 5.68
CA CYS A 17 -34.58 27.60 6.46
C CYS A 17 -33.60 28.38 7.32
N ALA A 18 -33.98 28.64 8.57
CA ALA A 18 -33.04 29.03 9.59
C ALA A 18 -32.04 27.86 9.73
N GLY A 19 -30.94 27.95 8.99
CA GLY A 19 -29.81 27.03 9.17
C GLY A 19 -29.42 27.10 10.65
N ALA A 20 -29.53 25.99 11.37
CA ALA A 20 -29.03 25.88 12.71
C ALA A 20 -27.58 26.37 12.68
N GLN A 21 -27.31 27.44 13.40
CA GLN A 21 -25.96 28.02 13.50
C GLN A 21 -25.08 26.94 14.12
N LYS A 22 -24.13 26.40 13.34
CA LYS A 22 -23.21 25.37 13.82
C LYS A 22 -22.51 25.92 15.08
N PRO A 23 -22.35 25.10 16.13
CA PRO A 23 -21.65 25.56 17.33
C PRO A 23 -20.26 26.08 16.94
N LYS A 24 -19.95 27.32 17.29
CA LYS A 24 -18.66 27.96 17.01
C LYS A 24 -17.63 27.39 17.98
N ASN A 25 -16.87 26.39 17.55
CA ASN A 25 -15.70 25.94 18.30
C ASN A 25 -14.44 26.10 17.42
N ILE A 26 -13.27 26.02 18.05
CA ILE A 26 -11.95 26.23 17.43
C ILE A 26 -11.73 25.30 16.20
N VAL A 27 -12.35 24.12 16.19
CA VAL A 27 -12.21 23.15 15.08
C VAL A 27 -12.99 23.62 13.85
N TYR A 28 -14.22 24.14 14.03
CA TYR A 28 -14.98 24.76 12.94
C TYR A 28 -14.27 25.97 12.35
N GLU A 29 -13.63 26.80 13.19
CA GLU A 29 -12.83 27.93 12.70
C GLU A 29 -11.66 27.47 11.83
N ALA A 30 -10.96 26.39 12.22
CA ALA A 30 -9.88 25.82 11.43
C ALA A 30 -10.37 25.21 10.10
N ILE A 31 -11.55 24.58 10.09
CA ILE A 31 -12.19 24.06 8.86
C ILE A 31 -12.59 25.23 7.95
N GLU A 32 -13.21 26.27 8.48
CA GLU A 32 -13.60 27.46 7.72
C GLU A 32 -12.39 28.16 7.10
N ALA A 33 -11.30 28.30 7.85
CA ALA A 33 -10.05 28.86 7.35
C ALA A 33 -9.46 28.06 6.18
N MET A 34 -9.60 26.73 6.18
CA MET A 34 -9.16 25.89 5.05
C MET A 34 -10.12 25.99 3.87
N THR A 35 -11.43 25.92 4.10
CA THR A 35 -12.44 25.92 3.02
C THR A 35 -12.57 27.27 2.34
N SER A 36 -12.23 28.37 3.01
CA SER A 36 -12.20 29.73 2.46
C SER A 36 -10.89 30.08 1.77
N ASP A 37 -9.85 29.23 1.85
CA ASP A 37 -8.56 29.47 1.20
C ASP A 37 -8.70 29.33 -0.35
N PRO A 38 -8.22 30.29 -1.14
CA PRO A 38 -8.36 30.29 -2.61
C PRO A 38 -7.86 28.99 -3.29
N PHE A 39 -6.87 28.32 -2.73
CA PHE A 39 -6.35 27.05 -3.27
C PHE A 39 -7.31 25.87 -3.13
N PHE A 40 -8.33 26.02 -2.26
CA PHE A 40 -9.36 25.01 -2.01
C PHE A 40 -10.75 25.40 -2.50
N PHE A 41 -10.89 26.55 -3.14
CA PHE A 41 -12.20 27.08 -3.58
C PHE A 41 -13.00 26.09 -4.44
N ASN A 42 -12.32 25.35 -5.34
CA ASN A 42 -12.94 24.32 -6.18
C ASN A 42 -12.57 22.90 -5.73
N ALA A 43 -11.95 22.74 -4.56
CA ALA A 43 -11.62 21.44 -4.02
C ALA A 43 -12.83 20.75 -3.39
N GLN A 44 -12.84 19.45 -3.44
CA GLN A 44 -13.77 18.63 -2.67
C GLN A 44 -13.14 18.35 -1.30
N ILE A 45 -13.82 18.73 -0.22
CA ILE A 45 -13.33 18.60 1.14
C ILE A 45 -14.35 17.86 1.98
N GLY A 46 -13.90 16.85 2.71
CA GLY A 46 -14.67 16.14 3.72
C GLY A 46 -13.89 16.08 5.03
N VAL A 47 -14.55 16.41 6.13
CA VAL A 47 -14.00 16.38 7.48
C VAL A 47 -15.02 15.78 8.42
N LEU A 48 -14.57 14.91 9.32
CA LEU A 48 -15.33 14.48 10.48
C LEU A 48 -14.39 14.28 11.66
N ALA A 49 -14.82 14.72 12.83
CA ALA A 49 -14.21 14.43 14.12
C ALA A 49 -15.29 14.00 15.10
N VAL A 50 -15.10 12.87 15.77
CA VAL A 50 -16.03 12.30 16.72
C VAL A 50 -15.33 11.97 18.04
N ASP A 51 -16.02 12.25 19.14
CA ASP A 51 -15.65 11.74 20.46
C ASP A 51 -15.92 10.23 20.49
N ILE A 52 -14.88 9.44 20.66
CA ILE A 52 -14.97 7.96 20.56
C ILE A 52 -15.82 7.37 21.66
N ALA A 53 -15.79 7.95 22.86
CA ALA A 53 -16.52 7.44 24.01
C ALA A 53 -18.04 7.60 23.88
N THR A 54 -18.48 8.73 23.30
CA THR A 54 -19.89 9.07 23.20
C THR A 54 -20.48 8.88 21.80
N GLY A 55 -19.63 8.83 20.77
CA GLY A 55 -20.03 8.86 19.35
C GLY A 55 -20.49 10.24 18.88
N ASN A 56 -20.42 11.27 19.73
CA ASN A 56 -20.88 12.61 19.38
C ASN A 56 -19.92 13.29 18.40
N THR A 57 -20.51 13.99 17.42
CA THR A 57 -19.76 14.81 16.48
C THR A 57 -19.21 16.07 17.16
N ILE A 58 -17.89 16.25 17.08
CA ILE A 58 -17.18 17.45 17.55
C ILE A 58 -17.18 18.52 16.46
N ALA A 59 -16.85 18.13 15.24
CA ALA A 59 -16.92 18.98 14.06
C ALA A 59 -17.08 18.14 12.79
N GLU A 60 -17.76 18.72 11.79
CA GLU A 60 -17.97 18.06 10.51
C GLU A 60 -18.08 19.07 9.36
N TYR A 61 -17.64 18.64 8.18
CA TYR A 61 -17.85 19.32 6.90
C TYR A 61 -17.92 18.28 5.81
N ASN A 62 -19.09 18.16 5.13
CA ASN A 62 -19.34 17.12 4.13
C ASN A 62 -18.90 15.70 4.58
N PRO A 63 -19.31 15.22 5.77
CA PRO A 63 -18.78 13.99 6.36
C PRO A 63 -19.16 12.73 5.55
N ASP A 64 -20.21 12.79 4.74
CA ASP A 64 -20.74 11.70 3.92
C ASP A 64 -20.36 11.83 2.44
N MET A 65 -19.54 12.82 2.08
CA MET A 65 -19.03 12.97 0.72
C MET A 65 -18.06 11.83 0.41
N SER A 66 -18.33 11.09 -0.68
CA SER A 66 -17.44 10.07 -1.22
C SER A 66 -16.23 10.73 -1.90
N LEU A 67 -15.05 10.49 -1.36
CA LEU A 67 -13.79 11.12 -1.78
C LEU A 67 -12.72 10.05 -1.99
N THR A 68 -11.77 10.32 -2.88
CA THR A 68 -10.58 9.48 -3.03
C THR A 68 -9.72 9.61 -1.77
N PRO A 69 -9.53 8.53 -0.98
CA PRO A 69 -8.84 8.59 0.30
C PRO A 69 -7.32 8.41 0.16
N ALA A 70 -6.84 8.07 -1.03
CA ALA A 70 -5.46 7.63 -1.25
C ALA A 70 -5.06 6.57 -0.20
N SER A 71 -3.84 6.61 0.31
CA SER A 71 -3.34 5.58 1.24
C SER A 71 -4.08 5.48 2.59
N ASN A 72 -5.12 6.29 2.86
CA ASN A 72 -6.02 6.00 3.98
C ASN A 72 -6.86 4.74 3.73
N MET A 73 -6.94 4.26 2.48
CA MET A 73 -7.49 2.94 2.15
C MET A 73 -6.79 1.81 2.90
N LYS A 74 -5.49 1.95 3.19
CA LYS A 74 -4.72 0.97 3.98
C LYS A 74 -5.30 0.69 5.36
N LEU A 75 -6.04 1.63 5.95
CA LEU A 75 -6.71 1.41 7.22
C LEU A 75 -7.74 0.28 7.11
N PHE A 76 -8.50 0.22 6.00
CA PHE A 76 -9.49 -0.84 5.79
C PHE A 76 -8.83 -2.21 5.64
N SER A 77 -7.80 -2.33 4.81
CA SER A 77 -7.13 -3.61 4.52
C SER A 77 -6.32 -4.12 5.71
N THR A 78 -5.54 -3.23 6.37
CA THR A 78 -4.68 -3.62 7.49
C THR A 78 -5.46 -3.96 8.76
N ALA A 79 -6.52 -3.19 9.09
CA ALA A 79 -7.37 -3.49 10.24
C ALA A 79 -8.11 -4.83 10.05
N ALA A 80 -8.68 -5.07 8.87
CA ALA A 80 -9.39 -6.32 8.58
C ALA A 80 -8.45 -7.54 8.60
N ALA A 81 -7.26 -7.44 8.00
CA ALA A 81 -6.28 -8.52 8.03
C ALA A 81 -5.84 -8.84 9.47
N LEU A 82 -5.59 -7.81 10.29
CA LEU A 82 -5.22 -7.97 11.70
C LEU A 82 -6.32 -8.66 12.50
N GLU A 83 -7.58 -8.22 12.35
CA GLU A 83 -8.73 -8.82 13.05
C GLU A 83 -9.01 -10.27 12.63
N MET A 84 -8.72 -10.63 11.37
CA MET A 84 -8.99 -11.97 10.84
C MET A 84 -7.91 -13.00 11.17
N TYR A 85 -6.66 -12.59 11.27
CA TYR A 85 -5.51 -13.50 11.42
C TYR A 85 -4.80 -13.36 12.75
N GLY A 86 -4.98 -12.25 13.46
CA GLY A 86 -4.26 -11.94 14.69
C GLY A 86 -2.85 -11.40 14.47
N PRO A 87 -2.26 -10.77 15.50
CA PRO A 87 -0.97 -10.10 15.41
C PRO A 87 0.21 -11.05 15.14
N ASP A 88 0.14 -12.28 15.64
CA ASP A 88 1.25 -13.25 15.60
C ASP A 88 1.28 -14.10 14.31
N TYR A 89 0.33 -13.88 13.38
CA TYR A 89 0.33 -14.59 12.11
C TYR A 89 1.63 -14.31 11.34
N THR A 90 2.18 -15.37 10.72
CA THR A 90 3.36 -15.32 9.85
C THR A 90 3.05 -15.95 8.50
N PHE A 91 3.70 -15.46 7.46
CA PHE A 91 3.73 -16.12 6.15
C PHE A 91 4.86 -17.15 6.13
N ASP A 92 4.60 -18.32 5.54
CA ASP A 92 5.58 -19.41 5.46
C ASP A 92 6.07 -19.58 4.01
N THR A 93 7.35 -19.35 3.74
CA THR A 93 7.98 -19.73 2.49
C THR A 93 8.74 -21.03 2.68
N LYS A 94 8.49 -22.04 1.82
CA LYS A 94 9.05 -23.38 2.00
C LYS A 94 9.99 -23.74 0.89
N ILE A 95 11.05 -24.49 1.23
CA ILE A 95 11.87 -25.22 0.28
C ILE A 95 11.53 -26.71 0.38
N CYS A 96 11.14 -27.26 -0.75
CA CYS A 96 10.79 -28.67 -0.87
C CYS A 96 11.58 -29.31 -2.02
N TYR A 97 11.64 -30.61 -2.05
CA TYR A 97 12.08 -31.35 -3.23
C TYR A 97 11.09 -32.46 -3.61
N THR A 98 11.11 -32.88 -4.86
CA THR A 98 10.41 -34.07 -5.36
C THR A 98 11.39 -35.13 -5.78
N GLY A 99 10.93 -36.40 -5.90
CA GLY A 99 11.77 -37.51 -6.31
C GLY A 99 12.60 -38.09 -5.18
N SER A 100 13.83 -38.53 -5.44
CA SER A 100 14.69 -39.23 -4.48
C SER A 100 16.14 -38.74 -4.52
N ILE A 101 16.80 -38.77 -3.37
CA ILE A 101 18.24 -38.49 -3.23
C ILE A 101 18.95 -39.85 -3.20
N ASP A 102 19.88 -40.07 -4.12
CA ASP A 102 20.66 -41.32 -4.17
C ASP A 102 21.84 -41.28 -3.17
N LYS A 103 22.55 -42.41 -3.05
CA LYS A 103 23.67 -42.57 -2.10
C LYS A 103 24.85 -41.60 -2.33
N ASN A 104 24.95 -40.99 -3.48
CA ASN A 104 25.98 -40.03 -3.85
C ASN A 104 25.49 -38.57 -3.63
N GLY A 105 24.27 -38.36 -3.11
CA GLY A 105 23.70 -37.05 -2.89
C GLY A 105 23.07 -36.43 -4.16
N ARG A 106 22.82 -37.23 -5.20
CA ARG A 106 22.16 -36.74 -6.42
C ARG A 106 20.64 -36.76 -6.25
N LEU A 107 20.01 -35.61 -6.32
CA LEU A 107 18.56 -35.49 -6.37
C LEU A 107 18.05 -35.83 -7.80
N ARG A 108 17.30 -36.92 -7.95
CA ARG A 108 16.56 -37.27 -9.15
C ARG A 108 15.14 -36.71 -9.07
N GLY A 109 15.05 -35.41 -9.16
CA GLY A 109 13.81 -34.65 -8.96
C GLY A 109 14.06 -33.16 -9.01
N ASN A 110 13.09 -32.37 -8.59
CA ASN A 110 13.12 -30.91 -8.64
C ASN A 110 13.27 -30.32 -7.24
N ILE A 111 13.83 -29.14 -7.15
CA ILE A 111 13.71 -28.24 -6.00
C ILE A 111 12.50 -27.34 -6.23
N ILE A 112 11.67 -27.14 -5.19
CA ILE A 112 10.49 -26.30 -5.25
C ILE A 112 10.62 -25.22 -4.18
N ILE A 113 10.50 -23.95 -4.58
CA ILE A 113 10.31 -22.81 -3.72
C ILE A 113 8.81 -22.58 -3.63
N LYS A 114 8.17 -22.98 -2.53
CA LYS A 114 6.73 -22.79 -2.35
C LYS A 114 6.48 -21.50 -1.58
N GLY A 115 5.95 -20.52 -2.26
CA GLY A 115 5.62 -19.21 -1.67
C GLY A 115 4.39 -19.26 -0.78
N GLY A 116 4.46 -18.58 0.35
CA GLY A 116 3.33 -18.38 1.27
C GLY A 116 2.75 -16.98 1.21
N GLY A 117 3.19 -16.15 0.27
CA GLY A 117 2.76 -14.76 0.20
C GLY A 117 3.53 -13.83 1.16
N ASP A 118 4.74 -14.18 1.57
CA ASP A 118 5.58 -13.33 2.40
C ASP A 118 6.11 -12.11 1.60
N PRO A 119 5.72 -10.86 1.94
CA PRO A 119 6.21 -9.68 1.25
C PRO A 119 7.59 -9.20 1.72
N THR A 120 8.20 -9.87 2.72
CA THR A 120 9.34 -9.32 3.47
C THR A 120 10.69 -9.93 3.12
N MET A 121 10.77 -11.00 2.32
CA MET A 121 12.06 -11.61 1.93
C MET A 121 12.92 -10.58 1.18
N GLY A 122 14.16 -10.39 1.66
CA GLY A 122 15.08 -9.41 1.10
C GLY A 122 14.57 -7.97 1.11
N SER A 123 13.53 -7.68 1.90
CA SER A 123 13.03 -6.31 2.04
C SER A 123 14.02 -5.45 2.79
N LYS A 124 14.23 -4.22 2.32
CA LYS A 124 15.07 -3.22 3.01
C LYS A 124 14.60 -2.88 4.43
N TYR A 125 13.42 -3.30 4.82
CA TYR A 125 12.87 -3.08 6.16
C TYR A 125 13.18 -4.22 7.13
N TYR A 126 13.51 -5.43 6.62
CA TYR A 126 13.60 -6.65 7.44
C TYR A 126 14.81 -7.53 7.15
N ASP A 127 15.24 -7.65 5.90
CA ASP A 127 16.29 -8.57 5.46
C ASP A 127 17.23 -7.86 4.46
N VAL A 128 17.85 -6.77 4.90
CA VAL A 128 18.70 -5.89 4.08
C VAL A 128 19.84 -6.67 3.41
N ASP A 129 20.39 -7.68 4.10
CA ASP A 129 21.51 -8.49 3.61
C ASP A 129 21.04 -9.67 2.73
N HIS A 130 19.74 -9.78 2.43
CA HIS A 130 19.15 -10.84 1.61
C HIS A 130 19.47 -12.26 2.08
N THR A 131 19.51 -12.49 3.40
CA THR A 131 19.92 -13.73 4.05
C THR A 131 19.01 -14.92 3.75
N TYR A 132 17.80 -14.67 3.22
CA TYR A 132 16.85 -15.72 2.86
C TYR A 132 17.46 -16.74 1.87
N ASN A 133 18.23 -16.27 0.88
CA ASN A 133 18.82 -17.13 -0.13
C ASN A 133 19.90 -18.05 0.42
N ASP A 134 20.73 -17.55 1.34
CA ASP A 134 21.75 -18.36 2.01
C ASP A 134 21.09 -19.46 2.87
N LYS A 135 19.99 -19.14 3.54
CA LYS A 135 19.21 -20.15 4.30
C LYS A 135 18.65 -21.22 3.38
N PHE A 136 18.21 -20.89 2.16
CA PHE A 136 17.76 -21.86 1.16
C PHE A 136 18.90 -22.79 0.74
N VAL A 137 20.05 -22.23 0.36
CA VAL A 137 21.24 -22.99 -0.03
C VAL A 137 21.69 -23.94 1.09
N GLN A 138 21.81 -23.42 2.31
CA GLN A 138 22.22 -24.22 3.48
C GLN A 138 21.24 -25.36 3.78
N ALA A 139 19.94 -25.14 3.67
CA ALA A 139 18.94 -26.18 3.88
C ALA A 139 19.05 -27.31 2.84
N ILE A 140 19.29 -26.97 1.58
CA ILE A 140 19.46 -27.92 0.48
C ILE A 140 20.73 -28.77 0.72
N ILE A 141 21.84 -28.13 1.07
CA ILE A 141 23.10 -28.84 1.40
C ILE A 141 22.91 -29.74 2.61
N LYS A 142 22.27 -29.25 3.67
CA LYS A 142 21.99 -30.02 4.91
C LYS A 142 21.09 -31.23 4.66
N ALA A 143 20.19 -31.15 3.68
CA ALA A 143 19.38 -32.28 3.23
C ALA A 143 20.19 -33.37 2.51
N GLY A 144 21.51 -33.20 2.32
CA GLY A 144 22.39 -34.14 1.67
C GLY A 144 22.40 -34.04 0.13
N ILE A 145 21.78 -32.99 -0.43
CA ILE A 145 21.73 -32.77 -1.88
C ILE A 145 23.06 -32.15 -2.33
N LYS A 146 23.78 -32.87 -3.18
CA LYS A 146 25.07 -32.45 -3.76
C LYS A 146 24.94 -32.08 -5.25
N THR A 147 23.91 -32.58 -5.92
CA THR A 147 23.60 -32.22 -7.31
C THR A 147 22.09 -32.36 -7.54
N VAL A 148 21.52 -31.53 -8.42
CA VAL A 148 20.11 -31.57 -8.81
C VAL A 148 19.98 -31.91 -10.29
N SER A 149 19.32 -33.04 -10.60
CA SER A 149 19.12 -33.47 -12.00
C SER A 149 17.94 -32.79 -12.69
N GLY A 150 16.97 -32.35 -11.91
CA GLY A 150 15.77 -31.68 -12.38
C GLY A 150 15.85 -30.16 -12.27
N ASN A 151 14.70 -29.53 -12.18
CA ASN A 151 14.50 -28.09 -12.24
C ASN A 151 14.47 -27.43 -10.85
N ILE A 152 14.66 -26.11 -10.83
CA ILE A 152 14.19 -25.26 -9.72
C ILE A 152 12.87 -24.65 -10.13
N ILE A 153 11.84 -24.83 -9.33
CA ILE A 153 10.47 -24.38 -9.61
C ILE A 153 10.03 -23.38 -8.54
N ALA A 154 9.71 -22.16 -8.95
CA ALA A 154 9.09 -21.17 -8.08
C ALA A 154 7.56 -21.33 -8.16
N ASP A 155 6.97 -21.78 -7.05
CA ASP A 155 5.51 -21.95 -6.90
C ASP A 155 4.92 -20.76 -6.15
N ALA A 156 4.44 -19.78 -6.88
CA ALA A 156 3.76 -18.59 -6.37
C ALA A 156 2.22 -18.70 -6.43
N THR A 157 1.68 -19.90 -6.66
CA THR A 157 0.26 -20.12 -6.98
C THR A 157 -0.70 -19.93 -5.82
N ILE A 158 -0.22 -19.67 -4.61
CA ILE A 158 -1.07 -19.21 -3.51
C ILE A 158 -1.79 -17.90 -3.86
N TYR A 159 -1.20 -17.07 -4.74
CA TYR A 159 -1.81 -15.90 -5.33
C TYR A 159 -2.03 -16.13 -6.84
N GLN A 160 -2.95 -15.38 -7.42
CA GLN A 160 -3.15 -15.40 -8.87
C GLN A 160 -1.96 -14.75 -9.59
N LYS A 161 -1.73 -15.08 -10.85
CA LYS A 161 -0.67 -14.46 -11.65
C LYS A 161 -0.94 -12.98 -11.90
N GLU A 162 -2.16 -12.64 -12.30
CA GLU A 162 -2.53 -11.26 -12.59
C GLU A 162 -3.02 -10.56 -11.31
N MET A 163 -2.12 -9.82 -10.68
CA MET A 163 -2.36 -9.10 -9.44
C MET A 163 -2.40 -7.58 -9.62
N VAL A 164 -2.26 -7.06 -10.85
CA VAL A 164 -2.36 -5.62 -11.12
C VAL A 164 -3.83 -5.22 -11.10
N PRO A 165 -4.28 -4.34 -10.18
CA PRO A 165 -5.63 -3.82 -10.23
C PRO A 165 -5.90 -3.09 -11.56
N THR A 166 -6.99 -3.42 -12.23
CA THR A 166 -7.34 -2.83 -13.54
C THR A 166 -7.60 -1.32 -13.49
N THR A 167 -7.75 -0.78 -12.29
CA THR A 167 -8.01 0.63 -12.00
C THR A 167 -6.75 1.45 -11.73
N TRP A 168 -5.56 0.82 -11.73
CA TRP A 168 -4.30 1.54 -11.60
C TRP A 168 -3.97 2.30 -12.88
N SER A 169 -3.46 3.50 -12.71
CA SER A 169 -3.05 4.35 -13.81
C SER A 169 -1.81 3.78 -14.51
N TRP A 170 -1.75 3.95 -15.83
CA TRP A 170 -0.57 3.57 -16.63
C TRP A 170 0.71 4.22 -16.12
N GLU A 171 0.62 5.47 -15.62
CA GLU A 171 1.77 6.19 -15.07
C GLU A 171 2.27 5.63 -13.73
N ASP A 172 1.46 4.82 -13.02
CA ASP A 172 1.79 4.30 -11.70
C ASP A 172 2.39 2.89 -11.76
N MET A 173 1.92 2.05 -12.68
CA MET A 173 2.17 0.61 -12.69
C MET A 173 3.65 0.21 -12.78
N GLY A 174 4.51 1.02 -13.41
CA GLY A 174 5.93 0.72 -13.57
C GLY A 174 6.80 1.18 -12.40
N ASN A 175 6.32 2.12 -11.60
CA ASN A 175 7.08 2.71 -10.50
C ASN A 175 7.13 1.75 -9.29
N TYR A 176 8.13 1.92 -8.43
CA TYR A 176 8.34 1.07 -7.24
C TYR A 176 7.10 0.95 -6.34
N TYR A 177 6.26 1.98 -6.27
CA TYR A 177 5.04 1.96 -5.48
C TYR A 177 3.87 1.25 -6.17
N GLY A 178 4.01 0.90 -7.46
CA GLY A 178 3.14 0.03 -8.23
C GLY A 178 3.53 -1.45 -8.16
N ALA A 179 4.45 -1.83 -7.26
CA ALA A 179 4.80 -3.22 -7.03
C ALA A 179 3.59 -4.02 -6.55
N VAL A 180 3.28 -5.10 -7.27
CA VAL A 180 2.09 -5.93 -7.00
C VAL A 180 2.40 -7.07 -6.05
N ALA A 181 1.39 -7.56 -5.34
CA ALA A 181 1.50 -8.75 -4.51
C ALA A 181 1.84 -9.99 -5.36
N SER A 182 2.63 -10.88 -4.79
CA SER A 182 2.99 -12.16 -5.41
C SER A 182 3.09 -13.23 -4.32
N GLY A 183 2.83 -14.48 -4.68
CA GLY A 183 3.02 -15.62 -3.78
C GLY A 183 4.48 -15.76 -3.31
N ILE A 184 5.45 -15.30 -4.12
CA ILE A 184 6.86 -15.17 -3.78
C ILE A 184 7.27 -13.74 -4.08
N CYS A 185 7.63 -12.97 -3.05
CA CYS A 185 8.18 -11.63 -3.15
C CYS A 185 9.66 -11.65 -2.77
N CYS A 186 10.42 -10.67 -3.28
CA CYS A 186 11.76 -10.37 -2.80
C CYS A 186 12.12 -8.92 -3.11
N ASN A 187 13.01 -8.33 -2.28
CA ASN A 187 13.54 -6.98 -2.50
C ASN A 187 12.42 -5.94 -2.68
N ASP A 188 11.33 -6.04 -1.91
CA ASP A 188 10.12 -5.21 -2.04
C ASP A 188 9.48 -5.29 -3.45
N ASN A 189 9.77 -6.32 -4.26
CA ASN A 189 9.46 -6.45 -5.69
C ASN A 189 9.94 -5.24 -6.51
N VAL A 190 11.11 -4.70 -6.18
CA VAL A 190 11.69 -3.49 -6.76
C VAL A 190 13.09 -3.79 -7.32
N VAL A 191 13.39 -3.15 -8.44
CA VAL A 191 14.72 -3.07 -9.04
C VAL A 191 15.14 -1.60 -9.13
N THR A 192 16.38 -1.30 -8.82
CA THR A 192 16.98 0.03 -9.00
C THR A 192 17.63 0.10 -10.36
N LEU A 193 17.27 1.10 -11.17
CA LEU A 193 17.85 1.38 -12.48
C LEU A 193 18.85 2.53 -12.33
N HIS A 194 20.04 2.39 -12.87
CA HIS A 194 21.12 3.35 -12.80
C HIS A 194 21.28 4.07 -14.14
N PHE A 195 21.35 5.41 -14.10
CA PHE A 195 21.47 6.26 -15.28
C PHE A 195 22.65 7.23 -15.14
N ARG A 196 23.25 7.56 -16.28
CA ARG A 196 24.21 8.66 -16.41
C ARG A 196 23.57 9.77 -17.22
N THR A 197 23.77 11.03 -16.80
CA THR A 197 23.25 12.20 -17.50
C THR A 197 24.38 13.13 -17.91
N GLY A 198 24.22 13.76 -19.08
CA GLY A 198 25.12 14.78 -19.61
C GLY A 198 24.57 16.20 -19.45
N ALA A 199 24.89 17.06 -20.43
CA ALA A 199 24.44 18.42 -20.48
C ALA A 199 22.90 18.54 -20.53
N LYS A 200 22.37 19.68 -20.13
CA LYS A 200 20.95 19.99 -20.19
C LYS A 200 20.35 19.66 -21.57
N GLY A 201 19.22 18.94 -21.57
CA GLY A 201 18.49 18.53 -22.77
C GLY A 201 19.00 17.25 -23.41
N SER A 202 20.15 16.66 -22.98
CA SER A 202 20.58 15.37 -23.46
C SER A 202 19.72 14.24 -22.89
N LEU A 203 19.59 13.12 -23.62
CA LEU A 203 18.97 11.91 -23.09
C LEU A 203 19.84 11.29 -21.99
N ALA A 204 19.19 10.76 -20.98
CA ALA A 204 19.85 9.97 -19.94
C ALA A 204 20.22 8.58 -20.49
N GLU A 205 21.45 8.14 -20.21
CA GLU A 205 21.96 6.83 -20.59
C GLU A 205 21.66 5.81 -19.49
N TYR A 206 20.97 4.72 -19.83
CA TYR A 206 20.82 3.58 -18.91
C TYR A 206 22.15 2.83 -18.80
N VAL A 207 22.60 2.57 -17.57
CA VAL A 207 23.88 1.90 -17.28
C VAL A 207 23.66 0.45 -16.91
N ASN A 208 22.93 0.18 -15.84
CA ASN A 208 22.63 -1.15 -15.32
C ASN A 208 21.41 -1.14 -14.37
N SER A 209 21.09 -2.31 -13.84
CA SER A 209 20.07 -2.49 -12.79
C SER A 209 20.63 -3.26 -11.60
N GLU A 210 20.09 -2.97 -10.41
CA GLU A 210 20.37 -3.68 -9.17
C GLU A 210 19.06 -4.10 -8.49
N PRO A 211 18.84 -5.42 -8.29
CA PRO A 211 19.64 -6.54 -8.82
C PRO A 211 19.62 -6.59 -10.35
N TYR A 212 20.62 -7.26 -10.93
CA TYR A 212 20.59 -7.58 -12.37
C TYR A 212 19.44 -8.54 -12.69
N ILE A 213 18.63 -8.19 -13.67
CA ILE A 213 17.50 -9.01 -14.15
C ILE A 213 17.81 -9.50 -15.55
N PRO A 214 17.99 -10.82 -15.76
CA PRO A 214 18.25 -11.37 -17.08
C PRO A 214 17.16 -11.00 -18.09
N GLY A 215 17.59 -10.51 -19.27
CA GLY A 215 16.68 -10.15 -20.37
C GLY A 215 15.90 -8.85 -20.19
N MET A 216 16.07 -8.13 -19.08
CA MET A 216 15.43 -6.82 -18.91
C MET A 216 16.06 -5.78 -19.84
N SER A 217 15.23 -5.00 -20.51
CA SER A 217 15.63 -3.89 -21.37
C SER A 217 15.00 -2.57 -20.87
N VAL A 218 15.73 -1.47 -21.08
CA VAL A 218 15.30 -0.14 -20.64
C VAL A 218 15.38 0.83 -21.82
N ILE A 219 14.24 1.42 -22.18
CA ILE A 219 14.14 2.52 -23.15
C ILE A 219 14.16 3.83 -22.35
N SER A 220 15.24 4.60 -22.51
CA SER A 220 15.35 5.90 -21.87
C SER A 220 14.81 7.01 -22.78
N CYS A 221 13.71 7.62 -22.35
CA CYS A 221 13.16 8.87 -22.86
C CYS A 221 13.35 10.03 -21.86
N ALA A 222 14.11 9.80 -20.78
CA ALA A 222 14.38 10.79 -19.76
C ALA A 222 15.44 11.80 -20.23
N THR A 223 15.26 13.07 -19.84
CA THR A 223 16.15 14.17 -20.26
C THR A 223 16.86 14.80 -19.07
N ALA A 224 18.10 15.19 -19.28
CA ALA A 224 18.91 15.91 -18.30
C ALA A 224 18.40 17.35 -18.15
N GLU A 225 18.08 17.75 -16.91
CA GLU A 225 17.55 19.08 -16.59
C GLU A 225 18.24 19.70 -15.37
N ASN A 226 18.13 21.03 -15.24
CA ASN A 226 18.69 21.75 -14.07
C ASN A 226 17.76 21.58 -12.84
N ILE A 227 17.70 20.38 -12.33
CA ILE A 227 16.93 19.99 -11.13
C ILE A 227 17.82 19.26 -10.14
N ARG A 228 17.40 19.19 -8.86
CA ARG A 228 18.18 18.55 -7.79
C ARG A 228 17.86 17.07 -7.61
N ARG A 229 16.66 16.62 -8.02
CA ARG A 229 16.18 15.25 -7.86
C ARG A 229 15.47 14.82 -9.12
N GLU A 230 15.58 13.56 -9.47
CA GLU A 230 14.83 12.99 -10.56
C GLU A 230 13.31 13.12 -10.31
N ASN A 231 12.57 13.31 -11.40
CA ASN A 231 11.10 13.33 -11.39
C ASN A 231 10.61 12.59 -12.64
N THR A 232 10.94 11.30 -12.65
CA THR A 232 10.65 10.41 -13.77
C THR A 232 9.49 9.48 -13.44
N ASN A 233 8.82 9.01 -14.48
CA ASN A 233 7.89 7.89 -14.41
C ASN A 233 8.49 6.68 -15.12
N VAL A 234 8.25 5.50 -14.56
CA VAL A 234 8.57 4.22 -15.17
C VAL A 234 7.30 3.63 -15.73
N PHE A 235 7.30 3.34 -17.03
CA PHE A 235 6.20 2.69 -17.72
C PHE A 235 6.53 1.22 -17.98
N GLY A 236 5.54 0.38 -17.82
CA GLY A 236 5.60 -1.07 -17.93
C GLY A 236 4.86 -1.73 -16.76
N LYS A 237 4.45 -2.97 -16.93
CA LYS A 237 3.71 -3.70 -15.91
C LYS A 237 4.52 -4.87 -15.33
N ALA A 238 3.96 -5.56 -14.32
CA ALA A 238 4.46 -6.84 -13.87
C ALA A 238 4.56 -7.85 -15.03
N TYR A 239 5.51 -8.75 -14.96
CA TYR A 239 5.86 -9.76 -16.00
C TYR A 239 6.29 -9.20 -17.36
N GLN A 240 6.54 -7.88 -17.46
CA GLN A 240 7.09 -7.25 -18.66
C GLN A 240 8.56 -6.89 -18.42
N LEU A 241 9.46 -7.45 -19.23
CA LEU A 241 10.90 -7.22 -19.13
C LEU A 241 11.32 -5.84 -19.65
N GLU A 242 10.62 -5.30 -20.64
CA GLU A 242 10.89 -3.96 -21.15
C GLU A 242 10.29 -2.87 -20.22
N LYS A 243 11.09 -1.89 -19.89
CA LYS A 243 10.69 -0.69 -19.14
C LYS A 243 11.01 0.56 -19.94
N MET A 244 10.10 1.53 -19.96
CA MET A 244 10.34 2.84 -20.54
C MET A 244 10.38 3.88 -19.40
N ILE A 245 11.41 4.73 -19.40
CA ILE A 245 11.59 5.77 -18.39
C ILE A 245 11.48 7.13 -19.07
N ALA A 246 10.60 8.00 -18.59
CA ALA A 246 10.42 9.34 -19.11
C ALA A 246 10.30 10.38 -17.99
N GLY A 247 10.77 11.60 -18.26
CA GLY A 247 10.76 12.70 -17.31
C GLY A 247 12.14 13.29 -17.09
N PRO A 248 12.24 14.36 -16.28
CA PRO A 248 13.50 15.04 -16.05
C PRO A 248 14.39 14.37 -15.01
N MET A 249 15.69 14.30 -15.29
CA MET A 249 16.76 13.88 -14.38
C MET A 249 17.76 15.00 -14.12
N PRO A 250 18.48 15.03 -12.96
CA PRO A 250 19.56 15.98 -12.72
C PRO A 250 20.63 15.91 -13.81
N MET A 251 21.02 17.04 -14.40
CA MET A 251 22.07 17.10 -15.42
C MET A 251 23.48 16.84 -14.83
N ASN A 252 24.42 16.40 -15.68
CA ASN A 252 25.85 16.17 -15.36
C ASN A 252 26.06 15.29 -14.12
N THR A 253 25.24 14.24 -13.96
CA THR A 253 25.28 13.31 -12.82
C THR A 253 25.72 11.94 -13.29
N GLN A 254 26.70 11.34 -12.58
CA GLN A 254 27.26 10.03 -12.94
C GLN A 254 26.38 8.85 -12.57
N ASP A 255 25.57 9.02 -11.51
CA ASP A 255 24.64 7.97 -11.05
C ASP A 255 23.32 8.62 -10.59
N VAL A 256 22.30 8.53 -11.42
CA VAL A 256 20.92 8.85 -11.08
C VAL A 256 20.16 7.55 -10.95
N THR A 257 19.57 7.31 -9.78
CA THR A 257 18.84 6.08 -9.52
C THR A 257 17.34 6.27 -9.66
N VAL A 258 16.70 5.34 -10.38
CA VAL A 258 15.24 5.26 -10.53
C VAL A 258 14.78 3.89 -10.05
N ARG A 259 13.77 3.85 -9.18
CA ARG A 259 13.23 2.59 -8.69
C ARG A 259 12.02 2.16 -9.50
N ALA A 260 12.12 0.97 -10.10
CA ALA A 260 11.09 0.34 -10.92
C ALA A 260 10.55 -0.94 -10.27
N ILE A 261 9.38 -1.40 -10.69
CA ILE A 261 8.91 -2.74 -10.31
C ILE A 261 9.82 -3.82 -10.90
N MET A 262 10.09 -4.85 -10.12
CA MET A 262 10.73 -6.08 -10.59
C MET A 262 9.76 -6.83 -11.52
N PRO A 263 10.21 -7.27 -12.70
CA PRO A 263 9.31 -7.93 -13.66
C PRO A 263 8.66 -9.21 -13.11
N ASP A 264 9.44 -10.13 -12.57
CA ASP A 264 8.98 -11.42 -12.05
C ASP A 264 9.81 -11.81 -10.80
N PRO A 265 9.33 -11.47 -9.60
CA PRO A 265 10.07 -11.77 -8.37
C PRO A 265 10.20 -13.27 -8.10
N ALA A 266 9.21 -14.09 -8.48
CA ALA A 266 9.27 -15.53 -8.29
C ALA A 266 10.37 -16.18 -9.16
N ARG A 267 10.45 -15.82 -10.44
CA ARG A 267 11.53 -16.24 -11.33
C ARG A 267 12.88 -15.78 -10.83
N PHE A 268 12.99 -14.51 -10.42
CA PHE A 268 14.24 -13.95 -9.89
C PHE A 268 14.76 -14.74 -8.68
N VAL A 269 13.90 -15.09 -7.72
CA VAL A 269 14.28 -15.89 -6.55
C VAL A 269 14.80 -17.27 -6.96
N ALA A 270 14.14 -17.90 -7.92
CA ALA A 270 14.58 -19.24 -8.42
C ALA A 270 15.89 -19.17 -9.20
N GLU A 271 16.12 -18.14 -10.01
CA GLU A 271 17.39 -17.90 -10.71
C GLU A 271 18.54 -17.60 -9.73
N LYS A 272 18.28 -16.75 -8.72
CA LYS A 272 19.23 -16.47 -7.68
C LYS A 272 19.61 -17.73 -6.90
N LEU A 273 18.62 -18.56 -6.55
CA LEU A 273 18.88 -19.82 -5.85
C LEU A 273 19.72 -20.76 -6.72
N LYS A 274 19.40 -20.89 -8.02
CA LYS A 274 20.20 -21.73 -8.94
C LYS A 274 21.64 -21.28 -8.98
N ASN A 275 21.91 -20.01 -9.21
CA ASN A 275 23.26 -19.48 -9.28
C ASN A 275 24.02 -19.70 -7.95
N SER A 276 23.38 -19.44 -6.81
CA SER A 276 24.00 -19.65 -5.50
C SER A 276 24.25 -21.11 -5.17
N LEU A 277 23.45 -22.05 -5.67
CA LEU A 277 23.72 -23.49 -5.56
C LEU A 277 24.92 -23.89 -6.43
N ASP A 278 24.99 -23.42 -7.68
CA ASP A 278 26.12 -23.65 -8.58
C ASP A 278 27.44 -23.12 -7.93
N ASP A 279 27.43 -21.90 -7.38
CA ASP A 279 28.55 -21.27 -6.66
C ASP A 279 28.95 -22.06 -5.40
N ALA A 280 27.99 -22.66 -4.71
CA ALA A 280 28.23 -23.51 -3.52
C ALA A 280 28.66 -24.95 -3.87
N GLY A 281 28.87 -25.27 -5.15
CA GLY A 281 29.27 -26.59 -5.62
C GLY A 281 28.15 -27.62 -5.63
N VAL A 282 26.88 -27.17 -5.74
CA VAL A 282 25.69 -28.00 -5.90
C VAL A 282 25.06 -27.73 -7.29
N PRO A 283 25.64 -28.28 -8.38
CA PRO A 283 25.20 -27.95 -9.73
C PRO A 283 23.75 -28.41 -10.00
N VAL A 284 22.99 -27.53 -10.68
CA VAL A 284 21.63 -27.76 -11.09
C VAL A 284 21.58 -27.91 -12.61
N TYR A 285 21.31 -29.13 -13.10
CA TYR A 285 21.32 -29.45 -14.54
C TYR A 285 20.03 -29.08 -15.26
N GLY A 286 18.93 -28.89 -14.54
CA GLY A 286 17.66 -28.48 -15.12
C GLY A 286 17.51 -26.98 -15.26
N ASN A 287 16.31 -26.58 -15.64
CA ASN A 287 15.94 -25.19 -15.88
C ASN A 287 15.34 -24.53 -14.64
N VAL A 288 15.30 -23.20 -14.66
CA VAL A 288 14.47 -22.41 -13.76
C VAL A 288 13.08 -22.26 -14.40
N LEU A 289 12.04 -22.61 -13.65
CA LEU A 289 10.64 -22.54 -14.06
C LEU A 289 9.82 -21.82 -12.98
N THR A 290 8.72 -21.19 -13.40
CA THR A 290 7.67 -20.77 -12.47
C THR A 290 6.44 -21.67 -12.63
N ALA A 291 5.66 -21.85 -11.62
CA ALA A 291 4.44 -22.67 -11.71
C ALA A 291 3.38 -22.07 -12.67
N PHE A 292 3.52 -20.78 -13.01
CA PHE A 292 2.66 -20.09 -13.98
C PHE A 292 3.08 -20.31 -15.46
N ASP A 293 4.33 -20.71 -15.70
CA ASP A 293 4.88 -20.88 -17.07
C ASP A 293 4.86 -22.33 -17.54
N THR A 294 4.45 -23.23 -16.71
CA THR A 294 4.48 -24.68 -16.98
C THR A 294 3.13 -25.31 -16.71
N THR A 295 2.84 -26.43 -17.37
CA THR A 295 1.74 -27.30 -17.01
C THR A 295 2.01 -28.12 -15.75
N TYR A 296 3.14 -27.88 -15.10
CA TYR A 296 3.51 -28.55 -13.85
C TYR A 296 2.58 -28.09 -12.73
N VAL A 297 1.73 -29.01 -12.27
CA VAL A 297 0.96 -28.84 -11.03
C VAL A 297 1.72 -29.58 -9.94
N PRO A 298 2.22 -28.87 -8.92
CA PRO A 298 2.91 -29.53 -7.81
C PRO A 298 1.96 -30.51 -7.11
N ASP A 299 2.27 -31.80 -7.13
CA ASP A 299 1.59 -32.75 -6.24
C ASP A 299 2.19 -32.64 -4.84
N GLU A 300 1.52 -31.96 -3.95
CA GLU A 300 2.00 -31.73 -2.57
C GLU A 300 2.32 -33.04 -1.84
N ARG A 301 1.63 -34.14 -2.16
CA ARG A 301 1.87 -35.46 -1.54
C ARG A 301 3.22 -36.07 -1.93
N LYS A 302 3.84 -35.56 -2.98
CA LYS A 302 5.16 -35.99 -3.47
C LYS A 302 6.29 -35.01 -3.13
N GLN A 303 5.99 -33.99 -2.34
CA GLN A 303 6.95 -32.99 -1.91
C GLN A 303 7.53 -33.34 -0.52
N HIS A 304 8.83 -33.25 -0.41
CA HIS A 304 9.56 -33.40 0.87
C HIS A 304 10.03 -32.01 1.29
N GLU A 305 9.43 -31.47 2.35
CA GLU A 305 9.83 -30.19 2.93
C GLU A 305 11.17 -30.32 3.65
N ILE A 306 12.08 -29.39 3.40
CA ILE A 306 13.40 -29.32 4.03
C ILE A 306 13.66 -28.01 4.78
N LEU A 307 12.85 -26.99 4.51
CA LEU A 307 12.90 -25.70 5.21
C LEU A 307 11.53 -25.04 5.19
N THR A 308 11.15 -24.46 6.30
CA THR A 308 10.12 -23.42 6.38
C THR A 308 10.76 -22.13 6.90
N LEU A 309 10.77 -21.10 6.07
CA LEU A 309 11.19 -19.75 6.44
C LEU A 309 9.93 -18.95 6.81
N LYS A 310 9.90 -18.42 8.03
CA LYS A 310 8.79 -17.58 8.53
C LYS A 310 9.10 -16.10 8.32
N SER A 311 8.07 -15.34 7.94
CA SER A 311 8.14 -13.88 7.91
C SER A 311 8.18 -13.28 9.34
N PRO A 312 8.46 -11.97 9.49
CA PRO A 312 8.01 -11.22 10.66
C PRO A 312 6.51 -11.38 10.91
N THR A 313 6.05 -11.01 12.10
CA THR A 313 4.63 -11.09 12.45
C THR A 313 3.78 -10.14 11.61
N LEU A 314 2.49 -10.45 11.46
CA LEU A 314 1.55 -9.57 10.75
C LEU A 314 1.47 -8.20 11.42
N ALA A 315 1.55 -8.12 12.74
CA ALA A 315 1.60 -6.86 13.47
C ALA A 315 2.82 -6.01 13.06
N ASP A 316 4.00 -6.61 12.92
CA ASP A 316 5.20 -5.91 12.45
C ASP A 316 5.03 -5.44 11.00
N ILE A 317 4.51 -6.30 10.13
CA ILE A 317 4.26 -5.98 8.72
C ILE A 317 3.26 -4.81 8.60
N ILE A 318 2.15 -4.85 9.34
CA ILE A 318 1.14 -3.78 9.37
C ILE A 318 1.74 -2.49 9.93
N LYS A 319 2.59 -2.57 10.94
CA LYS A 319 3.29 -1.40 11.49
C LYS A 319 4.14 -0.71 10.42
N MET A 320 4.94 -1.45 9.68
CA MET A 320 5.73 -0.87 8.59
C MET A 320 4.84 -0.36 7.43
N THR A 321 3.75 -1.09 7.14
CA THR A 321 2.75 -0.69 6.13
C THR A 321 2.19 0.69 6.44
N ASN A 322 1.74 0.93 7.66
CA ASN A 322 1.09 2.19 8.03
C ASN A 322 2.10 3.31 8.28
N LEU A 323 3.25 3.03 8.91
CA LEU A 323 4.31 4.02 9.15
C LEU A 323 4.87 4.61 7.86
N TYR A 324 5.22 3.76 6.89
CA TYR A 324 5.90 4.17 5.66
C TYR A 324 4.99 4.13 4.43
N SER A 325 3.72 3.79 4.63
CA SER A 325 2.71 3.75 3.55
C SER A 325 3.08 2.77 2.42
N ILE A 326 3.58 1.57 2.77
CA ILE A 326 4.07 0.58 1.80
C ILE A 326 2.87 -0.05 1.08
N ASN A 327 2.78 0.17 -0.25
CA ASN A 327 1.68 -0.35 -1.07
C ASN A 327 1.70 -1.88 -1.14
N LEU A 328 2.87 -2.45 -1.48
CA LEU A 328 3.03 -3.90 -1.59
C LEU A 328 2.47 -4.65 -0.37
N PHE A 329 2.82 -4.20 0.84
CA PHE A 329 2.39 -4.88 2.06
C PHE A 329 0.88 -4.76 2.31
N ALA A 330 0.28 -3.62 1.92
CA ALA A 330 -1.16 -3.43 1.99
C ALA A 330 -1.93 -4.32 1.01
N GLU A 331 -1.39 -4.53 -0.20
CA GLU A 331 -1.95 -5.48 -1.17
C GLU A 331 -1.92 -6.91 -0.62
N HIS A 332 -0.85 -7.30 0.10
CA HIS A 332 -0.82 -8.60 0.79
C HIS A 332 -1.85 -8.70 1.91
N CYS A 333 -2.15 -7.61 2.63
CA CYS A 333 -3.26 -7.58 3.58
C CYS A 333 -4.61 -7.82 2.90
N LEU A 334 -4.85 -7.23 1.71
CA LEU A 334 -6.04 -7.50 0.91
C LEU A 334 -6.10 -8.96 0.45
N CYS A 335 -4.98 -9.53 0.00
CA CYS A 335 -4.88 -10.95 -0.35
C CYS A 335 -5.26 -11.85 0.84
N LEU A 336 -4.79 -11.55 2.06
CA LEU A 336 -5.17 -12.29 3.27
C LEU A 336 -6.68 -12.25 3.50
N VAL A 337 -7.31 -11.08 3.33
CA VAL A 337 -8.78 -10.95 3.45
C VAL A 337 -9.48 -11.85 2.43
N GLY A 338 -9.07 -11.79 1.16
CA GLY A 338 -9.63 -12.63 0.09
C GLY A 338 -9.47 -14.13 0.38
N LEU A 339 -8.29 -14.58 0.79
CA LEU A 339 -8.03 -15.97 1.15
C LEU A 339 -8.90 -16.45 2.32
N LYS A 340 -9.08 -15.59 3.33
CA LYS A 340 -9.89 -15.94 4.52
C LYS A 340 -11.36 -16.06 4.20
N GLN A 341 -11.91 -15.07 3.48
CA GLN A 341 -13.34 -14.91 3.27
C GLN A 341 -13.87 -15.75 2.09
N VAL A 342 -13.14 -15.72 0.96
CA VAL A 342 -13.63 -16.21 -0.34
C VAL A 342 -12.67 -17.16 -1.07
N LYS A 343 -11.56 -17.52 -0.43
CA LYS A 343 -10.56 -18.48 -0.93
C LYS A 343 -9.91 -18.08 -2.27
N THR A 344 -9.83 -16.79 -2.54
CA THR A 344 -9.16 -16.26 -3.76
C THR A 344 -8.40 -14.99 -3.44
N THR A 345 -7.41 -14.68 -4.27
CA THR A 345 -6.68 -13.41 -4.25
C THR A 345 -7.00 -12.54 -5.46
N ASP A 346 -8.03 -12.90 -6.25
CA ASP A 346 -8.57 -11.98 -7.26
C ASP A 346 -8.89 -10.64 -6.63
N VAL A 347 -8.25 -9.59 -7.11
CA VAL A 347 -8.24 -8.28 -6.45
C VAL A 347 -9.67 -7.73 -6.29
N THR A 348 -10.49 -7.84 -7.34
CA THR A 348 -11.88 -7.36 -7.33
C THR A 348 -12.72 -8.15 -6.32
N THR A 349 -12.57 -9.47 -6.30
CA THR A 349 -13.31 -10.34 -5.38
C THR A 349 -12.87 -10.13 -3.94
N ALA A 350 -11.57 -9.98 -3.70
CA ALA A 350 -11.02 -9.69 -2.37
C ALA A 350 -11.47 -8.32 -1.86
N ALA A 351 -11.47 -7.29 -2.70
CA ALA A 351 -11.94 -5.94 -2.35
C ALA A 351 -13.44 -5.93 -2.01
N ASN A 352 -14.27 -6.62 -2.79
CA ASN A 352 -15.69 -6.79 -2.49
C ASN A 352 -15.90 -7.53 -1.16
N SER A 353 -15.09 -8.56 -0.88
CA SER A 353 -15.17 -9.30 0.39
C SER A 353 -14.74 -8.43 1.59
N LEU A 354 -13.78 -7.53 1.40
CA LEU A 354 -13.36 -6.56 2.42
C LEU A 354 -14.48 -5.57 2.74
N MET A 355 -15.15 -5.02 1.71
CA MET A 355 -16.32 -4.15 1.92
C MET A 355 -17.45 -4.88 2.64
N TYR A 356 -17.74 -6.13 2.23
CA TYR A 356 -18.74 -6.96 2.89
C TYR A 356 -18.40 -7.21 4.36
N TRP A 357 -17.13 -7.51 4.66
CA TRP A 357 -16.68 -7.72 6.04
C TRP A 357 -16.90 -6.48 6.90
N TRP A 358 -16.55 -5.28 6.42
CA TRP A 358 -16.83 -4.04 7.14
C TRP A 358 -18.32 -3.79 7.36
N ASN A 359 -19.16 -4.14 6.37
CA ASN A 359 -20.61 -4.08 6.53
C ASN A 359 -21.09 -5.00 7.66
N THR A 360 -20.56 -6.24 7.77
CA THR A 360 -20.88 -7.15 8.87
C THR A 360 -20.44 -6.63 10.24
N LYS A 361 -19.50 -5.69 10.27
CA LYS A 361 -19.07 -5.00 11.50
C LYS A 361 -19.93 -3.76 11.82
N GLY A 362 -20.99 -3.52 11.06
CA GLY A 362 -21.94 -2.44 11.27
C GLY A 362 -21.62 -1.14 10.53
N MET A 363 -20.58 -1.12 9.68
CA MET A 363 -20.30 0.05 8.85
C MET A 363 -21.35 0.20 7.75
N ASP A 364 -21.91 1.41 7.60
CA ASP A 364 -22.65 1.74 6.36
C ASP A 364 -21.63 1.88 5.22
N THR A 365 -21.66 0.94 4.29
CA THR A 365 -20.74 0.90 3.15
C THR A 365 -21.26 1.63 1.92
N LYS A 366 -22.39 2.33 2.00
CA LYS A 366 -22.85 3.21 0.92
C LYS A 366 -21.80 4.30 0.67
N GLY A 367 -21.42 4.49 -0.58
CA GLY A 367 -20.38 5.46 -0.94
C GLY A 367 -18.95 4.98 -0.67
N LEU A 368 -18.74 3.71 -0.26
CA LEU A 368 -17.43 3.06 -0.21
C LEU A 368 -17.20 2.26 -1.51
N SER A 369 -16.06 2.45 -2.14
CA SER A 369 -15.58 1.58 -3.21
C SER A 369 -14.12 1.26 -2.98
N ILE A 370 -13.78 -0.01 -2.90
CA ILE A 370 -12.43 -0.51 -2.71
C ILE A 370 -12.02 -1.24 -4.00
N ASN A 371 -10.93 -0.83 -4.60
CA ASN A 371 -10.40 -1.38 -5.85
C ASN A 371 -9.00 -1.99 -5.66
N ASP A 372 -8.33 -1.65 -4.56
CA ASP A 372 -7.05 -2.20 -4.14
C ASP A 372 -6.91 -2.17 -2.62
N GLY A 373 -5.84 -2.74 -2.09
CA GLY A 373 -5.57 -2.72 -0.65
C GLY A 373 -4.85 -1.47 -0.16
N CYS A 374 -4.29 -0.67 -1.07
CA CYS A 374 -3.32 0.36 -0.74
C CYS A 374 -3.78 1.81 -0.98
N GLY A 375 -4.80 2.02 -1.78
CA GLY A 375 -5.30 3.36 -2.13
C GLY A 375 -4.52 4.02 -3.24
N LEU A 376 -3.92 3.26 -4.16
CA LEU A 376 -3.28 3.79 -5.36
C LEU A 376 -4.31 4.06 -6.46
N SER A 377 -5.38 3.27 -6.50
CA SER A 377 -6.48 3.46 -7.44
C SER A 377 -7.19 4.80 -7.23
N HIS A 378 -7.34 5.58 -8.29
CA HIS A 378 -8.16 6.79 -8.27
C HIS A 378 -9.66 6.49 -8.15
N TYR A 379 -10.09 5.23 -8.34
CA TYR A 379 -11.47 4.77 -8.17
C TYR A 379 -11.77 4.30 -6.76
N ASP A 380 -10.77 4.26 -5.87
CA ASP A 380 -11.01 4.09 -4.45
C ASP A 380 -11.72 5.31 -3.90
N ILE A 381 -12.84 5.10 -3.24
CA ILE A 381 -13.58 6.17 -2.58
C ILE A 381 -14.03 5.74 -1.20
N ALA A 382 -13.97 6.67 -0.25
CA ALA A 382 -14.45 6.52 1.11
C ALA A 382 -14.96 7.86 1.63
N THR A 383 -15.86 7.82 2.61
CA THR A 383 -16.31 9.03 3.29
C THR A 383 -15.51 9.25 4.59
N PRO A 384 -15.37 10.50 5.07
CA PRO A 384 -14.85 10.77 6.42
C PRO A 384 -15.57 9.97 7.51
N ARG A 385 -16.89 9.78 7.38
CA ARG A 385 -17.70 9.00 8.33
C ARG A 385 -17.27 7.54 8.38
N GLN A 386 -17.01 6.91 7.24
CA GLN A 386 -16.57 5.51 7.20
C GLN A 386 -15.18 5.34 7.84
N LEU A 387 -14.25 6.27 7.61
CA LEU A 387 -12.94 6.24 8.23
C LEU A 387 -13.01 6.49 9.74
N CYS A 388 -13.82 7.44 10.21
CA CYS A 388 -14.07 7.64 11.64
C CYS A 388 -14.76 6.44 12.27
N TYR A 389 -15.71 5.80 11.55
CA TYR A 389 -16.34 4.56 12.00
C TYR A 389 -15.32 3.44 12.21
N LEU A 390 -14.46 3.19 11.21
CA LEU A 390 -13.38 2.20 11.29
C LEU A 390 -12.50 2.45 12.53
N LEU A 391 -12.05 3.69 12.71
CA LEU A 391 -11.21 4.08 13.85
C LEU A 391 -11.93 3.85 15.19
N SER A 392 -13.20 4.29 15.30
CA SER A 392 -14.02 4.09 16.49
C SER A 392 -14.29 2.60 16.77
N TYR A 393 -14.54 1.81 15.71
CA TYR A 393 -14.69 0.37 15.81
C TYR A 393 -13.43 -0.29 16.36
N MET A 394 -12.27 0.01 15.77
CA MET A 394 -11.00 -0.55 16.25
C MET A 394 -10.75 -0.20 17.73
N ARG A 395 -11.05 1.04 18.13
CA ARG A 395 -10.85 1.49 19.52
C ARG A 395 -11.80 0.82 20.52
N ASN A 396 -13.08 0.69 20.17
CA ASN A 396 -14.13 0.26 21.10
C ASN A 396 -14.41 -1.26 21.05
N SER A 397 -14.19 -1.90 19.89
CA SER A 397 -14.61 -3.26 19.60
C SER A 397 -13.53 -4.12 18.95
N GLY A 398 -12.45 -3.51 18.43
CA GLY A 398 -11.35 -4.23 17.79
C GLY A 398 -10.58 -5.08 18.80
N GLN A 399 -10.35 -6.34 18.47
CA GLN A 399 -9.63 -7.29 19.33
C GLN A 399 -8.16 -6.90 19.47
N TYR A 400 -7.58 -6.27 18.43
CA TYR A 400 -6.16 -5.95 18.34
C TYR A 400 -5.92 -4.44 18.19
N TYR A 401 -6.69 -3.63 18.93
CA TYR A 401 -6.56 -2.16 18.92
C TYR A 401 -5.15 -1.69 19.22
N LYS A 402 -4.47 -2.32 20.18
CA LYS A 402 -3.11 -1.92 20.58
C LYS A 402 -2.15 -1.96 19.40
N GLU A 403 -2.09 -3.09 18.71
CA GLU A 403 -1.20 -3.32 17.55
C GLU A 403 -1.59 -2.41 16.39
N PHE A 404 -2.89 -2.23 16.14
CA PHE A 404 -3.39 -1.30 15.12
C PHE A 404 -2.99 0.14 15.44
N ASN A 405 -3.21 0.62 16.67
CA ASN A 405 -2.87 1.98 17.08
C ASN A 405 -1.35 2.22 17.05
N GLU A 406 -0.54 1.25 17.47
CA GLU A 406 0.93 1.32 17.41
C GLU A 406 1.46 1.32 15.96
N SER A 407 0.69 0.83 14.99
CA SER A 407 1.03 0.88 13.58
C SER A 407 0.88 2.28 12.97
N LEU A 408 0.05 3.14 13.56
CA LEU A 408 -0.21 4.49 13.06
C LEU A 408 0.96 5.44 13.33
N THR A 409 1.23 6.32 12.38
CA THR A 409 2.31 7.32 12.50
C THR A 409 1.97 8.38 13.56
N MET A 410 2.83 8.52 14.55
CA MET A 410 2.75 9.62 15.52
C MET A 410 3.27 10.93 14.88
N CYS A 411 2.54 12.05 15.06
CA CYS A 411 3.10 13.37 14.82
C CYS A 411 4.29 13.59 15.78
N GLY A 412 5.46 13.91 15.24
CA GLY A 412 6.72 13.96 16.01
C GLY A 412 7.55 12.67 16.03
N GLY A 413 6.96 11.54 15.60
CA GLY A 413 7.64 10.25 15.51
C GLY A 413 8.29 9.97 14.16
N LYS A 414 8.49 8.66 13.87
CA LYS A 414 8.93 8.19 12.55
C LYS A 414 7.72 8.04 11.61
N GLY A 415 7.96 8.04 10.30
CA GLY A 415 6.96 7.77 9.28
C GLY A 415 6.37 9.02 8.65
N THR A 416 5.27 8.84 7.91
CA THR A 416 4.73 9.85 6.97
C THR A 416 4.12 11.09 7.63
N MET A 417 3.77 11.04 8.92
CA MET A 417 3.27 12.17 9.69
C MET A 417 4.29 12.71 10.71
N GLY A 418 5.50 12.14 10.75
CA GLY A 418 6.49 12.46 11.79
C GLY A 418 6.94 13.92 11.85
N SER A 419 6.88 14.65 10.73
CA SER A 419 7.24 16.08 10.70
C SER A 419 6.06 17.02 10.93
N MET A 420 4.84 16.49 11.15
CA MET A 420 3.60 17.26 11.24
C MET A 420 3.37 17.84 12.64
N CYS A 421 2.51 18.86 12.71
CA CYS A 421 1.97 19.46 13.93
C CYS A 421 3.03 20.01 14.91
N ARG A 422 4.23 20.37 14.42
CA ARG A 422 5.29 20.92 15.27
C ARG A 422 4.82 22.16 16.01
N ASN A 423 5.22 22.29 17.26
CA ASN A 423 4.86 23.41 18.16
C ASN A 423 3.35 23.53 18.44
N THR A 424 2.60 22.44 18.35
CA THR A 424 1.19 22.35 18.72
C THR A 424 0.97 21.23 19.74
N ARG A 425 -0.20 21.18 20.39
CA ARG A 425 -0.58 20.07 21.31
C ARG A 425 -0.79 18.75 20.57
N ALA A 426 -0.95 18.74 19.24
CA ALA A 426 -1.04 17.54 18.45
C ALA A 426 0.33 16.87 18.25
N PHE A 427 1.45 17.56 18.50
CA PHE A 427 2.78 16.97 18.44
C PHE A 427 3.00 15.99 19.60
N ASN A 428 3.47 14.77 19.30
CA ASN A 428 3.56 13.64 20.23
C ASN A 428 2.22 13.19 20.84
N ASN A 429 1.10 13.57 20.23
CA ASN A 429 -0.25 13.27 20.66
C ASN A 429 -1.08 12.65 19.51
N ALA A 430 -1.20 13.34 18.37
CA ALA A 430 -1.97 12.84 17.25
C ALA A 430 -1.24 11.67 16.56
N ARG A 431 -2.00 10.61 16.26
CA ARG A 431 -1.56 9.45 15.47
C ARG A 431 -2.49 9.23 14.30
N GLY A 432 -1.96 8.82 13.16
CA GLY A 432 -2.82 8.54 12.04
C GLY A 432 -2.11 7.97 10.82
N LYS A 433 -2.90 7.78 9.78
CA LYS A 433 -2.46 7.39 8.45
C LYS A 433 -2.58 8.58 7.52
N SER A 434 -1.56 8.86 6.74
CA SER A 434 -1.60 9.83 5.65
C SER A 434 -1.95 9.16 4.33
N GLY A 435 -2.63 9.90 3.45
CA GLY A 435 -2.82 9.54 2.05
C GLY A 435 -2.35 10.65 1.13
N THR A 436 -1.72 10.27 0.01
CA THR A 436 -1.28 11.22 -1.02
C THR A 436 -1.20 10.53 -2.37
N ILE A 437 -1.94 11.03 -3.33
CA ILE A 437 -1.73 10.86 -4.76
C ILE A 437 -1.86 12.24 -5.42
N ARG A 438 -1.74 12.34 -6.73
CA ARG A 438 -1.81 13.63 -7.41
C ARG A 438 -3.10 14.37 -7.09
N ARG A 439 -3.01 15.58 -6.51
CA ARG A 439 -4.14 16.45 -6.08
C ARG A 439 -5.09 15.83 -5.05
N VAL A 440 -4.65 14.81 -4.34
CA VAL A 440 -5.38 14.20 -3.23
C VAL A 440 -4.50 14.18 -2.00
N LYS A 441 -5.10 14.57 -0.86
CA LYS A 441 -4.46 14.48 0.44
C LYS A 441 -5.47 14.08 1.50
N SER A 442 -5.07 13.17 2.39
CA SER A 442 -5.93 12.72 3.47
C SER A 442 -5.14 12.40 4.74
N TYR A 443 -5.80 12.56 5.88
CA TYR A 443 -5.30 12.19 7.20
C TYR A 443 -6.46 11.65 8.03
N SER A 444 -6.31 10.44 8.59
CA SER A 444 -7.30 9.86 9.48
C SER A 444 -6.60 9.17 10.65
N GLY A 445 -7.12 9.32 11.85
CA GLY A 445 -6.47 8.80 13.03
C GLY A 445 -7.10 9.26 14.34
N TYR A 446 -6.27 9.31 15.39
CA TYR A 446 -6.66 9.63 16.75
C TYR A 446 -5.89 10.84 17.27
N VAL A 447 -6.55 11.62 18.14
CA VAL A 447 -5.93 12.69 18.90
C VAL A 447 -6.64 12.85 20.24
N THR A 448 -5.89 13.11 21.31
CA THR A 448 -6.47 13.45 22.61
C THR A 448 -6.59 14.97 22.73
N SER A 449 -7.80 15.46 23.03
CA SER A 449 -8.09 16.88 23.18
C SER A 449 -7.59 17.44 24.52
N LEU A 450 -7.61 18.77 24.66
CA LEU A 450 -7.28 19.45 25.93
C LEU A 450 -8.24 19.05 27.04
N SER A 451 -9.52 18.79 26.74
CA SER A 451 -10.50 18.28 27.70
C SER A 451 -10.35 16.79 28.04
N GLY A 452 -9.36 16.11 27.46
CA GLY A 452 -9.11 14.69 27.70
C GLY A 452 -9.95 13.73 26.85
N LYS A 453 -10.75 14.22 25.89
CA LYS A 453 -11.52 13.37 24.98
C LYS A 453 -10.60 12.68 23.97
N GLU A 454 -10.81 11.39 23.76
CA GLU A 454 -10.17 10.65 22.67
C GLU A 454 -11.01 10.81 21.41
N ILE A 455 -10.44 11.44 20.39
CA ILE A 455 -11.12 11.85 19.17
C ILE A 455 -10.63 10.99 18.00
N ALA A 456 -11.57 10.37 17.26
CA ALA A 456 -11.29 9.85 15.93
C ALA A 456 -11.56 10.94 14.89
N PHE A 457 -10.63 11.15 13.96
CA PHE A 457 -10.78 12.16 12.92
C PHE A 457 -10.45 11.62 11.53
N SER A 458 -11.10 12.21 10.52
CA SER A 458 -10.76 12.02 9.11
C SER A 458 -10.89 13.35 8.37
N ILE A 459 -9.86 13.70 7.60
CA ILE A 459 -9.78 14.89 6.76
C ILE A 459 -9.35 14.43 5.39
N ILE A 460 -10.18 14.62 4.36
CA ILE A 460 -9.89 14.25 2.97
C ILE A 460 -10.09 15.49 2.10
N THR A 461 -9.15 15.76 1.20
CA THR A 461 -9.30 16.81 0.18
C THR A 461 -8.81 16.34 -1.17
N ASN A 462 -9.63 16.59 -2.19
CA ASN A 462 -9.38 16.23 -3.58
C ASN A 462 -9.41 17.51 -4.43
N ASN A 463 -8.60 17.52 -5.51
CA ASN A 463 -8.60 18.59 -6.54
C ASN A 463 -8.17 20.00 -6.06
N PHE A 464 -7.43 20.09 -4.95
CA PHE A 464 -6.80 21.36 -4.57
C PHE A 464 -5.74 21.80 -5.61
N THR A 465 -5.45 23.12 -5.67
CA THR A 465 -4.57 23.70 -6.69
C THR A 465 -3.18 24.11 -6.19
N CYS A 466 -2.95 24.06 -4.87
CA CYS A 466 -1.63 24.28 -4.28
C CYS A 466 -0.74 23.01 -4.34
N THR A 467 0.48 23.12 -3.85
CA THR A 467 1.37 21.97 -3.66
C THR A 467 0.86 21.04 -2.53
N GLY A 468 1.22 19.77 -2.59
CA GLY A 468 0.86 18.81 -1.53
C GLY A 468 1.40 19.21 -0.14
N ASN A 469 2.50 19.95 -0.06
CA ASN A 469 3.04 20.47 1.21
C ASN A 469 2.19 21.63 1.75
N GLU A 470 1.77 22.54 0.89
CA GLU A 470 0.88 23.65 1.27
C GLU A 470 -0.49 23.14 1.73
N ALA A 471 -1.04 22.11 1.05
CA ALA A 471 -2.25 21.43 1.49
C ALA A 471 -2.05 20.79 2.89
N ARG A 472 -0.92 20.11 3.11
CA ARG A 472 -0.57 19.53 4.42
C ARG A 472 -0.62 20.57 5.54
N VAL A 473 0.04 21.71 5.36
CA VAL A 473 0.11 22.77 6.38
C VAL A 473 -1.30 23.27 6.79
N ARG A 474 -2.24 23.33 5.85
CA ARG A 474 -3.62 23.74 6.14
C ARG A 474 -4.40 22.68 6.89
N MET A 475 -4.25 21.42 6.50
CA MET A 475 -4.88 20.28 7.18
C MET A 475 -4.33 20.06 8.59
N GLU A 476 -3.03 20.32 8.81
CA GLU A 476 -2.40 20.28 10.16
C GLU A 476 -3.07 21.21 11.16
N LYS A 477 -3.58 22.37 10.71
CA LYS A 477 -4.28 23.32 11.59
C LYS A 477 -5.57 22.73 12.17
N ILE A 478 -6.28 21.89 11.39
CA ILE A 478 -7.47 21.20 11.88
C ILE A 478 -7.07 20.16 12.93
N ILE A 479 -5.99 19.38 12.69
CA ILE A 479 -5.50 18.40 13.67
C ILE A 479 -5.03 19.09 14.96
N ALA A 480 -4.36 20.24 14.83
CA ALA A 480 -3.96 21.05 16.00
C ALA A 480 -5.16 21.57 16.78
N ALA A 481 -6.19 22.08 16.09
CA ALA A 481 -7.42 22.55 16.70
C ALA A 481 -8.18 21.44 17.43
N LEU A 482 -8.14 20.19 16.92
CA LEU A 482 -8.71 19.03 17.63
C LEU A 482 -7.95 18.73 18.94
N ALA A 483 -6.63 18.89 18.95
CA ALA A 483 -5.83 18.73 20.18
C ALA A 483 -6.07 19.88 21.19
N ASP A 484 -6.40 21.08 20.71
CA ASP A 484 -6.72 22.26 21.55
C ASP A 484 -8.20 22.32 21.96
N TYR A 485 -9.06 21.43 21.44
CA TYR A 485 -10.48 21.38 21.78
C TYR A 485 -10.70 21.12 23.28
N ASN A 486 -11.55 21.94 23.93
CA ASN A 486 -11.71 21.96 25.40
C ASN A 486 -13.18 21.95 25.88
N GLU A 487 -14.12 21.41 25.05
CA GLU A 487 -15.53 21.31 25.41
C GLU A 487 -15.95 19.86 25.70
#